data_d80b1c239dbcaa5670be5e65621ddb7e
#
_entry.id   d80b1c239dbcaa5670be5e65621ddb7e
#
_cell.length_a   1.000
_cell.length_b   1.000
_cell.length_c   1.000
_cell.angle_alpha   90.00
_cell.angle_beta   90.00
_cell.angle_gamma   90.00
#
_symmetry.space_group_name_H-M   'P 1'
#
loop_
_entity.id
_entity.type
_entity.pdbx_description
1 polymer ?
#
loop_
_entity_poly.entity_id
_entity_poly.type
_entity_poly.pdbx_seq_one_letter_code
_entity_poly.pdbx_strand_id
1 'polypeptide(L)'
;MTFFIDVGYLLKLEEYAPKYPQLADDLSRVKLQIHEMIELGCSVQLHIHPHWEKSVHDGTKWHIITDGCYKLSDFPQDEMETIVRKYYHYLAQLTQQKVHSFRAGGWCIQPFFNLRNVFKELGIVIDSSVFPGGKFESPHYAFDFTAVQPFSSAYSFEEDVCQEQSTGSFTEYPIASWKYSPLFYWQLYGWGKVNPKQHKMIGDGSFLAQPGRKQAVLTQFTWNHVSSDGFYAGMLKRQAKTYHQKGLEHFVVIGHPKGLTLYALSQLDKFIRQHKNKYTFTSFSQLLCN
;
A
#
# COMPACT_ATOMS: atom_id res chain seq x y z
N MET A 1 -0.95 5.52 -13.03
CA MET A 1 -1.01 4.62 -11.84
C MET A 1 0.27 4.80 -11.04
N THR A 2 0.23 4.63 -9.71
CA THR A 2 1.43 4.64 -8.86
C THR A 2 1.66 3.26 -8.26
N PHE A 3 2.88 2.75 -8.40
CA PHE A 3 3.33 1.51 -7.78
C PHE A 3 4.26 1.84 -6.60
N PHE A 4 3.90 1.36 -5.43
CA PHE A 4 4.70 1.45 -4.21
C PHE A 4 5.51 0.17 -4.05
N ILE A 5 6.80 0.25 -4.33
CA ILE A 5 7.69 -0.93 -4.42
C ILE A 5 8.32 -1.21 -3.05
N ASP A 6 8.21 -2.46 -2.61
CA ASP A 6 8.89 -2.95 -1.40
C ASP A 6 10.39 -3.11 -1.67
N VAL A 7 11.14 -2.05 -1.36
CA VAL A 7 12.59 -1.98 -1.62
C VAL A 7 13.36 -2.97 -0.76
N GLY A 8 12.87 -3.27 0.45
CA GLY A 8 13.53 -4.22 1.33
C GLY A 8 13.64 -5.62 0.70
N TYR A 9 12.59 -6.06 0.02
CA TYR A 9 12.63 -7.32 -0.73
C TYR A 9 13.66 -7.29 -1.85
N LEU A 10 13.73 -6.20 -2.62
CA LEU A 10 14.73 -6.06 -3.70
C LEU A 10 16.18 -6.12 -3.19
N LEU A 11 16.47 -5.40 -2.10
CA LEU A 11 17.79 -5.42 -1.47
C LEU A 11 18.15 -6.83 -0.97
N LYS A 12 17.19 -7.56 -0.42
CA LYS A 12 17.41 -8.95 -0.01
C LYS A 12 17.61 -9.88 -1.20
N LEU A 13 16.90 -9.69 -2.30
CA LEU A 13 17.18 -10.43 -3.52
C LEU A 13 18.61 -10.18 -4.01
N GLU A 14 19.10 -8.94 -4.01
CA GLU A 14 20.49 -8.64 -4.38
C GLU A 14 21.52 -9.27 -3.43
N GLU A 15 21.26 -9.27 -2.13
CA GLU A 15 22.14 -9.88 -1.12
C GLU A 15 22.29 -11.40 -1.34
N TYR A 16 21.21 -12.08 -1.72
CA TYR A 16 21.17 -13.53 -1.82
C TYR A 16 21.32 -14.10 -3.22
N ALA A 17 21.09 -13.30 -4.28
CA ALA A 17 21.23 -13.72 -5.68
C ALA A 17 22.59 -14.35 -6.02
N PRO A 18 23.75 -13.87 -5.51
CA PRO A 18 25.02 -14.51 -5.76
C PRO A 18 25.14 -15.94 -5.24
N LYS A 19 24.34 -16.31 -4.24
CA LYS A 19 24.35 -17.63 -3.59
C LYS A 19 23.31 -18.58 -4.17
N TYR A 20 22.20 -18.05 -4.67
CA TYR A 20 21.02 -18.82 -5.06
C TYR A 20 20.50 -18.39 -6.44
N PRO A 21 20.75 -19.18 -7.50
CA PRO A 21 20.38 -18.83 -8.87
C PRO A 21 18.89 -18.48 -9.05
N GLN A 22 17.98 -19.17 -8.32
CA GLN A 22 16.54 -18.87 -8.36
C GLN A 22 16.22 -17.45 -7.91
N LEU A 23 16.97 -16.91 -6.94
CA LEU A 23 16.79 -15.52 -6.48
C LEU A 23 17.39 -14.50 -7.46
N ALA A 24 18.40 -14.88 -8.23
CA ALA A 24 18.90 -14.04 -9.32
C ALA A 24 17.87 -13.91 -10.45
N ASP A 25 17.17 -15.00 -10.78
CA ASP A 25 16.07 -14.99 -11.74
C ASP A 25 14.90 -14.13 -11.24
N ASP A 26 14.53 -14.27 -9.95
CA ASP A 26 13.48 -13.46 -9.34
C ASP A 26 13.85 -11.97 -9.32
N LEU A 27 15.08 -11.63 -8.96
CA LEU A 27 15.59 -10.25 -9.01
C LEU A 27 15.48 -9.67 -10.43
N SER A 28 15.91 -10.43 -11.42
CA SER A 28 15.88 -10.02 -12.83
C SER A 28 14.44 -9.76 -13.29
N ARG A 29 13.51 -10.64 -12.95
CA ARG A 29 12.07 -10.49 -13.28
C ARG A 29 11.46 -9.26 -12.61
N VAL A 30 11.73 -9.03 -11.33
CA VAL A 30 11.17 -7.87 -10.62
C VAL A 30 11.74 -6.56 -11.19
N LYS A 31 13.05 -6.50 -11.47
CA LYS A 31 13.66 -5.33 -12.13
C LYS A 31 13.08 -5.06 -13.51
N LEU A 32 12.84 -6.11 -14.31
CA LEU A 32 12.20 -5.98 -15.61
C LEU A 32 10.77 -5.45 -15.49
N GLN A 33 9.97 -5.98 -14.56
CA GLN A 33 8.60 -5.48 -14.30
C GLN A 33 8.60 -4.00 -13.91
N ILE A 34 9.54 -3.56 -13.06
CA ILE A 34 9.66 -2.16 -12.67
C ILE A 34 9.98 -1.30 -13.89
N HIS A 35 10.90 -1.76 -14.75
CA HIS A 35 11.24 -1.06 -15.98
C HIS A 35 10.03 -0.94 -16.93
N GLU A 36 9.32 -2.02 -17.16
CA GLU A 36 8.08 -2.02 -17.97
C GLU A 36 7.01 -1.07 -17.40
N MET A 37 6.84 -1.01 -16.08
CA MET A 37 5.93 -0.05 -15.45
C MET A 37 6.33 1.40 -15.76
N ILE A 38 7.62 1.70 -15.74
CA ILE A 38 8.15 3.05 -16.05
C ILE A 38 7.93 3.38 -17.53
N GLU A 39 8.22 2.46 -18.44
CA GLU A 39 7.97 2.63 -19.88
C GLU A 39 6.50 2.87 -20.21
N LEU A 40 5.59 2.28 -19.43
CA LEU A 40 4.16 2.51 -19.53
C LEU A 40 3.70 3.83 -18.89
N GLY A 41 4.61 4.69 -18.43
CA GLY A 41 4.31 5.98 -17.82
C GLY A 41 3.76 5.90 -16.40
N CYS A 42 4.01 4.79 -15.71
CA CYS A 42 3.61 4.67 -14.31
C CYS A 42 4.62 5.37 -13.37
N SER A 43 4.12 5.86 -12.25
CA SER A 43 4.95 6.36 -11.16
C SER A 43 5.37 5.20 -10.27
N VAL A 44 6.66 5.11 -9.96
CA VAL A 44 7.22 4.11 -9.03
C VAL A 44 7.70 4.85 -7.79
N GLN A 45 7.15 4.49 -6.62
CA GLN A 45 7.32 5.24 -5.38
C GLN A 45 7.68 4.32 -4.20
N LEU A 46 8.10 4.92 -3.09
CA LEU A 46 8.70 4.22 -1.97
C LEU A 46 7.67 3.49 -1.10
N HIS A 47 7.92 2.21 -0.87
CA HIS A 47 7.25 1.37 0.13
C HIS A 47 8.28 0.68 1.00
N ILE A 48 8.06 0.68 2.30
CA ILE A 48 9.02 0.08 3.25
C ILE A 48 8.31 -0.94 4.13
N HIS A 49 8.80 -2.16 4.06
CA HIS A 49 8.60 -3.20 5.07
C HIS A 49 9.92 -3.43 5.80
N PRO A 50 10.18 -2.81 6.95
CA PRO A 50 11.50 -2.82 7.58
C PRO A 50 11.90 -4.19 8.13
N HIS A 51 10.96 -5.11 8.28
CA HIS A 51 11.25 -6.50 8.67
C HIS A 51 12.23 -7.21 7.72
N TRP A 52 12.40 -6.73 6.47
CA TRP A 52 13.40 -7.26 5.56
C TRP A 52 14.83 -7.08 6.08
N GLU A 53 15.10 -6.08 6.92
CA GLU A 53 16.44 -5.90 7.52
C GLU A 53 16.86 -7.10 8.37
N LYS A 54 15.91 -7.81 8.98
CA LYS A 54 16.16 -8.97 9.84
C LYS A 54 15.80 -10.30 9.16
N SER A 55 15.09 -10.29 8.03
CA SER A 55 14.67 -11.52 7.34
C SER A 55 15.83 -12.15 6.56
N VAL A 56 15.84 -13.49 6.48
CA VAL A 56 16.93 -14.26 5.87
C VAL A 56 16.39 -15.34 4.94
N HIS A 57 17.18 -15.75 3.95
CA HIS A 57 16.88 -16.87 3.07
C HIS A 57 17.81 -18.06 3.34
N ASP A 58 17.25 -19.25 3.48
CA ASP A 58 18.02 -20.47 3.83
C ASP A 58 18.45 -21.30 2.62
N GLY A 59 18.15 -20.82 1.39
CA GLY A 59 18.36 -21.52 0.14
C GLY A 59 17.10 -22.17 -0.43
N THR A 60 16.06 -22.35 0.39
CA THR A 60 14.75 -22.92 -0.02
C THR A 60 13.61 -21.96 0.16
N LYS A 61 13.61 -21.16 1.22
CA LYS A 61 12.52 -20.22 1.57
C LYS A 61 13.02 -19.02 2.36
N TRP A 62 12.20 -17.98 2.37
CA TRP A 62 12.36 -16.83 3.24
C TRP A 62 11.87 -17.14 4.66
N HIS A 63 12.68 -16.83 5.64
CA HIS A 63 12.32 -16.75 7.05
C HIS A 63 12.02 -15.30 7.37
N ILE A 64 10.75 -14.95 7.32
CA ILE A 64 10.28 -13.58 7.57
C ILE A 64 10.22 -13.35 9.07
N ILE A 65 11.00 -12.40 9.57
CA ILE A 65 11.06 -12.02 10.98
C ILE A 65 10.28 -10.71 11.13
N THR A 66 9.18 -10.74 11.89
CA THR A 66 8.32 -9.57 12.09
C THR A 66 8.32 -9.07 13.53
N ASP A 67 8.81 -9.86 14.46
CA ASP A 67 8.81 -9.51 15.88
C ASP A 67 9.84 -8.42 16.16
N GLY A 68 9.38 -7.29 16.73
CA GLY A 68 10.21 -6.12 17.04
C GLY A 68 10.88 -5.44 15.85
N CYS A 69 10.40 -5.68 14.61
CA CYS A 69 10.98 -5.05 13.40
C CYS A 69 9.97 -4.87 12.25
N TYR A 70 8.67 -4.93 12.54
CA TYR A 70 7.64 -4.79 11.50
C TYR A 70 7.36 -3.33 11.12
N LYS A 71 7.45 -2.42 12.09
CA LYS A 71 7.25 -0.97 11.91
C LYS A 71 8.60 -0.26 11.85
N LEU A 72 8.69 0.82 11.11
CA LEU A 72 9.88 1.70 11.17
C LEU A 72 10.14 2.20 12.60
N SER A 73 9.09 2.47 13.36
CA SER A 73 9.19 2.89 14.77
C SER A 73 9.65 1.79 15.75
N ASP A 74 9.85 0.55 15.29
CA ASP A 74 10.47 -0.51 16.10
C ASP A 74 11.99 -0.38 16.16
N PHE A 75 12.58 0.45 15.29
CA PHE A 75 14.02 0.69 15.21
C PHE A 75 14.40 1.99 15.96
N PRO A 76 15.61 2.07 16.54
CA PRO A 76 16.16 3.34 17.02
C PRO A 76 16.12 4.40 15.92
N GLN A 77 16.03 5.67 16.29
CA GLN A 77 15.84 6.78 15.35
C GLN A 77 16.91 6.83 14.25
N ASP A 78 18.17 6.66 14.59
CA ASP A 78 19.31 6.68 13.67
C ASP A 78 19.30 5.47 12.71
N GLU A 79 18.94 4.29 13.20
CA GLU A 79 18.80 3.08 12.37
C GLU A 79 17.60 3.23 11.42
N MET A 80 16.46 3.71 11.92
CA MET A 80 15.26 3.98 11.11
C MET A 80 15.56 4.95 9.96
N GLU A 81 16.21 6.07 10.25
CA GLU A 81 16.59 7.05 9.23
C GLU A 81 17.56 6.46 8.21
N THR A 82 18.51 5.62 8.66
CA THR A 82 19.45 4.91 7.79
C THR A 82 18.71 3.95 6.85
N ILE A 83 17.71 3.21 7.33
CA ILE A 83 16.87 2.34 6.52
C ILE A 83 16.12 3.16 5.45
N VAL A 84 15.50 4.27 5.86
CA VAL A 84 14.75 5.14 4.94
C VAL A 84 15.65 5.69 3.83
N ARG A 85 16.84 6.26 4.18
CA ARG A 85 17.80 6.78 3.21
C ARG A 85 18.29 5.69 2.26
N LYS A 86 18.68 4.52 2.78
CA LYS A 86 19.15 3.38 2.00
C LYS A 86 18.10 2.95 0.96
N TYR A 87 16.83 2.81 1.38
CA TYR A 87 15.75 2.38 0.49
C TYR A 87 15.40 3.45 -0.55
N TYR A 88 15.36 4.71 -0.13
CA TYR A 88 15.14 5.85 -1.01
C TYR A 88 16.20 5.91 -2.13
N HIS A 89 17.47 5.92 -1.76
CA HIS A 89 18.56 6.02 -2.74
C HIS A 89 18.60 4.84 -3.69
N TYR A 90 18.37 3.63 -3.18
CA TYR A 90 18.27 2.44 -4.02
C TYR A 90 17.14 2.57 -5.05
N LEU A 91 15.95 2.96 -4.62
CA LEU A 91 14.81 3.11 -5.53
C LEU A 91 15.03 4.22 -6.56
N ALA A 92 15.53 5.38 -6.12
CA ALA A 92 15.82 6.50 -7.00
C ALA A 92 16.88 6.13 -8.07
N GLN A 93 17.92 5.38 -7.69
CA GLN A 93 18.93 4.88 -8.61
C GLN A 93 18.36 3.84 -9.58
N LEU A 94 17.55 2.91 -9.10
CA LEU A 94 16.96 1.85 -9.92
C LEU A 94 16.00 2.41 -10.97
N THR A 95 15.17 3.38 -10.58
CA THR A 95 14.07 3.86 -11.43
C THR A 95 14.42 5.08 -12.26
N GLN A 96 15.44 5.83 -11.87
CA GLN A 96 15.77 7.17 -12.40
C GLN A 96 14.56 8.14 -12.33
N GLN A 97 13.58 7.84 -11.48
CA GLN A 97 12.44 8.72 -11.19
C GLN A 97 12.64 9.49 -9.89
N LYS A 98 12.00 10.65 -9.78
CA LYS A 98 11.92 11.37 -8.50
C LYS A 98 11.04 10.58 -7.53
N VAL A 99 11.59 10.18 -6.41
CA VAL A 99 10.85 9.58 -5.29
C VAL A 99 10.34 10.70 -4.39
N HIS A 100 9.04 10.90 -4.35
CA HIS A 100 8.38 12.00 -3.62
C HIS A 100 7.18 11.55 -2.81
N SER A 101 6.79 10.28 -2.96
CA SER A 101 5.62 9.72 -2.30
C SER A 101 5.98 8.46 -1.54
N PHE A 102 5.31 8.26 -0.43
CA PHE A 102 5.51 7.13 0.47
C PHE A 102 4.20 6.42 0.80
N ARG A 103 4.30 5.12 1.02
CA ARG A 103 3.25 4.31 1.66
C ARG A 103 3.89 3.36 2.65
N ALA A 104 3.44 3.40 3.91
CA ALA A 104 3.96 2.54 4.95
C ALA A 104 3.53 1.09 4.79
N GLY A 105 4.45 0.16 5.01
CA GLY A 105 4.16 -1.26 5.13
C GLY A 105 3.17 -1.54 6.24
N GLY A 106 2.10 -2.29 5.95
CA GLY A 106 1.04 -2.58 6.92
C GLY A 106 0.31 -1.35 7.45
N TRP A 107 0.38 -0.21 6.73
CA TRP A 107 -0.16 1.09 7.15
C TRP A 107 0.48 1.68 8.41
N CYS A 108 1.64 1.17 8.85
CA CYS A 108 2.31 1.55 10.10
C CYS A 108 3.11 2.85 9.95
N ILE A 109 2.42 3.95 9.61
CA ILE A 109 3.03 5.29 9.47
C ILE A 109 3.20 6.01 10.80
N GLN A 110 2.49 5.59 11.84
CA GLN A 110 2.48 6.23 13.14
C GLN A 110 3.59 5.71 14.07
N PRO A 111 4.28 6.58 14.83
CA PRO A 111 4.15 8.04 14.81
C PRO A 111 4.95 8.67 13.66
N PHE A 112 4.31 9.52 12.87
CA PHE A 112 4.94 10.18 11.71
C PHE A 112 6.07 11.15 12.11
N PHE A 113 5.95 11.77 13.26
CA PHE A 113 6.96 12.68 13.82
C PHE A 113 8.39 12.14 13.68
N ASN A 114 8.60 10.85 13.87
CA ASN A 114 9.92 10.23 13.75
C ASN A 114 10.48 10.27 12.31
N LEU A 115 9.62 10.26 11.31
CA LEU A 115 9.99 10.25 9.88
C LEU A 115 10.13 11.65 9.30
N ARG A 116 9.55 12.66 9.93
CA ARG A 116 9.42 14.02 9.40
C ARG A 116 10.72 14.58 8.84
N ASN A 117 11.79 14.53 9.62
CA ASN A 117 13.05 15.19 9.26
C ASN A 117 13.72 14.47 8.06
N VAL A 118 13.81 13.16 8.08
CA VAL A 118 14.39 12.39 6.97
C VAL A 118 13.55 12.51 5.69
N PHE A 119 12.22 12.61 5.80
CA PHE A 119 11.35 12.83 4.64
C PHE A 119 11.54 14.22 4.03
N LYS A 120 11.66 15.28 4.86
CA LYS A 120 11.99 16.64 4.38
C LYS A 120 13.35 16.67 3.66
N GLU A 121 14.36 16.06 4.25
CA GLU A 121 15.71 15.97 3.66
C GLU A 121 15.66 15.30 2.27
N LEU A 122 14.92 14.21 2.13
CA LEU A 122 14.83 13.42 0.90
C LEU A 122 13.82 13.98 -0.11
N GLY A 123 13.04 14.99 0.25
CA GLY A 123 11.99 15.54 -0.60
C GLY A 123 10.77 14.63 -0.80
N ILE A 124 10.51 13.75 0.16
CA ILE A 124 9.27 12.98 0.24
C ILE A 124 8.21 13.89 0.84
N VAL A 125 7.22 14.27 0.06
CA VAL A 125 6.20 15.27 0.45
C VAL A 125 4.77 14.73 0.45
N ILE A 126 4.56 13.54 -0.13
CA ILE A 126 3.26 12.87 -0.17
C ILE A 126 3.31 11.61 0.68
N ASP A 127 2.34 11.44 1.57
CA ASP A 127 1.98 10.15 2.16
C ASP A 127 0.63 9.66 1.62
N SER A 128 0.45 8.35 1.55
CA SER A 128 -0.81 7.71 1.22
C SER A 128 -0.94 6.41 2.00
N SER A 129 -0.80 6.52 3.32
CA SER A 129 -0.87 5.36 4.23
C SER A 129 -2.18 5.31 5.01
N VAL A 130 -2.84 6.45 5.21
CA VAL A 130 -4.07 6.55 5.99
C VAL A 130 -5.27 6.04 5.20
N PHE A 131 -6.12 5.22 5.81
CA PHE A 131 -7.49 5.01 5.36
C PHE A 131 -8.46 5.38 6.49
N PRO A 132 -9.30 6.39 6.29
CA PRO A 132 -10.14 6.97 7.33
C PRO A 132 -11.02 5.95 8.05
N GLY A 133 -11.05 6.01 9.37
CA GLY A 133 -11.79 5.10 10.24
C GLY A 133 -11.12 3.73 10.43
N GLY A 134 -9.95 3.50 9.84
CA GLY A 134 -9.19 2.27 10.01
C GLY A 134 -8.52 2.20 11.38
N LYS A 135 -8.56 1.04 12.00
CA LYS A 135 -7.83 0.73 13.23
C LYS A 135 -7.47 -0.74 13.28
N PHE A 136 -6.26 -1.01 13.71
CA PHE A 136 -5.81 -2.36 13.99
C PHE A 136 -4.70 -2.33 15.04
N GLU A 137 -4.70 -3.33 15.92
CA GLU A 137 -3.68 -3.50 16.93
C GLU A 137 -3.35 -4.98 17.09
N SER A 138 -2.07 -5.30 17.12
CA SER A 138 -1.53 -6.62 17.40
C SER A 138 -0.17 -6.49 18.10
N PRO A 139 0.40 -7.58 18.63
CA PRO A 139 1.76 -7.54 19.19
C PRO A 139 2.84 -7.09 18.22
N HIS A 140 2.63 -7.28 16.90
CA HIS A 140 3.64 -7.01 15.87
C HIS A 140 3.47 -5.64 15.22
N TYR A 141 2.23 -5.14 15.05
CA TYR A 141 1.99 -3.86 14.42
C TYR A 141 0.64 -3.26 14.82
N ALA A 142 0.57 -1.94 14.76
CA ALA A 142 -0.64 -1.20 15.06
C ALA A 142 -0.73 0.06 14.21
N PHE A 143 -1.95 0.48 13.93
CA PHE A 143 -2.30 1.80 13.41
C PHE A 143 -3.68 2.22 13.92
N ASP A 144 -3.90 3.53 14.08
CA ASP A 144 -5.20 4.09 14.46
C ASP A 144 -5.47 5.37 13.66
N PHE A 145 -6.37 5.26 12.67
CA PHE A 145 -6.80 6.36 11.81
C PHE A 145 -8.24 6.77 12.09
N THR A 146 -8.76 6.45 13.28
CA THR A 146 -10.15 6.77 13.66
C THR A 146 -10.36 8.28 13.86
N ALA A 147 -9.28 9.04 14.07
CA ALA A 147 -9.33 10.51 14.12
C ALA A 147 -9.62 11.14 12.75
N VAL A 148 -9.27 10.46 11.65
CA VAL A 148 -9.55 10.95 10.30
C VAL A 148 -10.97 10.59 9.91
N GLN A 149 -11.76 11.62 9.56
CA GLN A 149 -13.15 11.42 9.21
C GLN A 149 -13.31 10.63 7.90
N PRO A 150 -14.25 9.68 7.83
CA PRO A 150 -14.58 9.01 6.58
C PRO A 150 -14.94 10.00 5.47
N PHE A 151 -14.52 9.68 4.25
CA PHE A 151 -14.70 10.56 3.09
C PHE A 151 -13.93 11.88 3.19
N SER A 152 -12.71 11.85 3.73
CA SER A 152 -11.79 12.99 3.69
C SER A 152 -11.19 13.20 2.31
N SER A 153 -10.99 14.46 1.94
CA SER A 153 -10.13 14.88 0.82
C SER A 153 -8.65 14.77 1.20
N ALA A 154 -7.74 15.02 0.25
CA ALA A 154 -6.35 15.24 0.57
C ALA A 154 -6.19 16.46 1.50
N TYR A 155 -5.24 16.40 2.43
CA TYR A 155 -4.98 17.46 3.40
C TYR A 155 -3.49 17.59 3.70
N SER A 156 -3.06 18.80 4.09
CA SER A 156 -1.70 19.03 4.54
C SER A 156 -1.56 18.67 6.02
N PHE A 157 -0.37 18.19 6.40
CA PHE A 157 -0.03 17.88 7.78
C PHE A 157 1.46 18.10 8.05
N GLU A 158 1.89 18.10 9.30
CA GLU A 158 3.30 18.32 9.68
C GLU A 158 3.87 17.21 10.57
N GLU A 159 3.29 16.94 11.72
CA GLU A 159 3.83 16.02 12.73
C GLU A 159 3.01 14.76 12.92
N ASP A 160 1.70 14.86 12.75
CA ASP A 160 0.77 13.76 12.88
C ASP A 160 -0.03 13.62 11.59
N VAL A 161 0.13 12.47 10.93
CA VAL A 161 -0.56 12.16 9.68
C VAL A 161 -2.10 12.18 9.80
N CYS A 162 -2.63 12.10 11.00
CA CYS A 162 -4.07 12.16 11.26
C CYS A 162 -4.57 13.58 11.60
N GLN A 163 -3.69 14.58 11.65
CA GLN A 163 -4.05 15.96 11.99
C GLN A 163 -3.81 16.90 10.81
N GLU A 164 -4.90 17.40 10.23
CA GLU A 164 -4.85 18.40 9.18
C GLU A 164 -4.26 19.72 9.72
N GLN A 165 -3.30 20.28 8.99
CA GLN A 165 -2.63 21.54 9.28
C GLN A 165 -2.44 22.34 8.01
N SER A 166 -3.05 23.51 7.90
CA SER A 166 -3.04 24.33 6.66
C SER A 166 -1.63 24.74 6.18
N THR A 167 -0.64 24.74 7.06
CA THR A 167 0.78 25.11 6.78
C THR A 167 1.72 23.90 6.80
N GLY A 168 1.18 22.69 6.79
CA GLY A 168 1.96 21.46 6.82
C GLY A 168 2.83 21.28 5.56
N SER A 169 4.03 20.74 5.75
CA SER A 169 5.00 20.48 4.66
C SER A 169 4.68 19.21 3.86
N PHE A 170 3.79 18.37 4.37
CA PHE A 170 3.40 17.10 3.77
C PHE A 170 1.93 17.11 3.38
N THR A 171 1.61 16.27 2.39
CA THR A 171 0.21 16.06 1.98
C THR A 171 -0.13 14.58 2.15
N GLU A 172 -1.16 14.31 2.95
CA GLU A 172 -1.80 13.00 2.96
C GLU A 172 -2.84 12.92 1.85
N TYR A 173 -2.74 11.87 1.02
CA TYR A 173 -3.80 11.45 0.11
C TYR A 173 -4.45 10.19 0.67
N PRO A 174 -5.50 10.32 1.48
CA PRO A 174 -6.10 9.18 2.16
C PRO A 174 -6.57 8.12 1.16
N ILE A 175 -6.22 6.87 1.44
CA ILE A 175 -6.81 5.73 0.74
C ILE A 175 -8.31 5.77 1.00
N ALA A 176 -9.11 5.74 -0.03
CA ALA A 176 -10.56 5.76 0.11
C ALA A 176 -11.02 4.63 1.06
N SER A 177 -11.93 4.94 1.95
CA SER A 177 -12.47 3.99 2.92
C SER A 177 -13.96 3.75 2.70
N TRP A 178 -14.42 2.58 3.12
CA TRP A 178 -15.80 2.17 3.00
C TRP A 178 -16.24 1.34 4.20
N LYS A 179 -17.48 1.54 4.64
CA LYS A 179 -18.07 0.73 5.71
C LYS A 179 -18.70 -0.52 5.10
N TYR A 180 -17.99 -1.63 5.21
CA TYR A 180 -18.44 -2.92 4.67
C TYR A 180 -19.36 -3.64 5.65
N SER A 181 -20.38 -4.29 5.11
CA SER A 181 -21.32 -5.10 5.90
C SER A 181 -20.78 -6.53 6.10
N PRO A 182 -21.26 -7.25 7.13
CA PRO A 182 -20.99 -8.68 7.27
C PRO A 182 -21.36 -9.49 6.03
N LEU A 183 -22.48 -9.15 5.36
CA LEU A 183 -22.92 -9.83 4.15
C LEU A 183 -21.87 -9.74 3.02
N PHE A 184 -21.21 -8.59 2.86
CA PHE A 184 -20.13 -8.45 1.89
C PHE A 184 -19.00 -9.46 2.16
N TYR A 185 -18.60 -9.63 3.41
CA TYR A 185 -17.54 -10.58 3.76
C TYR A 185 -18.00 -12.04 3.64
N TRP A 186 -19.25 -12.35 3.94
CA TRP A 186 -19.82 -13.67 3.65
C TRP A 186 -19.75 -13.98 2.16
N GLN A 187 -20.10 -13.03 1.29
CA GLN A 187 -19.98 -13.17 -0.16
C GLN A 187 -18.52 -13.35 -0.60
N LEU A 188 -17.60 -12.53 -0.08
CA LEU A 188 -16.17 -12.62 -0.38
C LEU A 188 -15.63 -14.03 -0.08
N TYR A 189 -15.90 -14.56 1.10
CA TYR A 189 -15.47 -15.91 1.47
C TYR A 189 -16.23 -17.01 0.72
N GLY A 190 -17.50 -16.82 0.45
CA GLY A 190 -18.35 -17.76 -0.28
C GLY A 190 -17.89 -17.92 -1.72
N TRP A 191 -17.71 -16.83 -2.46
CA TRP A 191 -17.27 -16.86 -3.86
C TRP A 191 -15.89 -17.49 -4.02
N GLY A 192 -14.97 -17.29 -3.09
CA GLY A 192 -13.67 -17.94 -3.11
C GLY A 192 -13.76 -19.49 -3.09
N LYS A 193 -14.83 -20.04 -2.49
CA LYS A 193 -15.10 -21.48 -2.45
C LYS A 193 -15.93 -21.99 -3.64
N VAL A 194 -16.95 -21.23 -4.01
CA VAL A 194 -17.93 -21.65 -5.05
C VAL A 194 -17.36 -21.49 -6.46
N ASN A 195 -16.61 -20.42 -6.71
CA ASN A 195 -16.01 -20.14 -8.01
C ASN A 195 -14.51 -19.79 -7.90
N PRO A 196 -13.67 -20.78 -7.53
CA PRO A 196 -12.24 -20.53 -7.33
C PRO A 196 -11.52 -20.10 -8.61
N LYS A 197 -12.01 -20.50 -9.81
CA LYS A 197 -11.41 -20.07 -11.08
C LYS A 197 -11.37 -18.55 -11.24
N GLN A 198 -12.38 -17.84 -10.74
CA GLN A 198 -12.48 -16.39 -10.84
C GLN A 198 -11.94 -15.68 -9.59
N HIS A 199 -12.04 -16.30 -8.41
CA HIS A 199 -11.81 -15.65 -7.12
C HIS A 199 -10.58 -16.17 -6.36
N LYS A 200 -9.82 -17.14 -6.92
CA LYS A 200 -8.52 -17.53 -6.36
C LYS A 200 -7.49 -16.43 -6.64
N MET A 201 -6.71 -16.09 -5.65
CA MET A 201 -5.59 -15.16 -5.79
C MET A 201 -4.58 -15.67 -6.81
N ILE A 202 -4.07 -14.79 -7.67
CA ILE A 202 -3.09 -15.11 -8.72
C ILE A 202 -1.69 -15.12 -8.10
N GLY A 203 -1.42 -14.20 -7.17
CA GLY A 203 -0.13 -14.10 -6.50
C GLY A 203 0.05 -15.17 -5.42
N ASP A 204 1.28 -15.48 -5.15
CA ASP A 204 1.74 -16.46 -4.14
C ASP A 204 2.08 -15.83 -2.78
N GLY A 205 2.04 -14.48 -2.70
CA GLY A 205 2.30 -13.75 -1.47
C GLY A 205 1.26 -14.02 -0.38
N SER A 206 1.72 -14.09 0.86
CA SER A 206 0.87 -14.25 2.04
C SER A 206 0.51 -12.91 2.68
N PHE A 207 -0.61 -12.89 3.41
CA PHE A 207 -0.97 -11.79 4.30
C PHE A 207 -0.58 -12.14 5.74
N LEU A 208 -0.12 -11.13 6.49
CA LEU A 208 0.13 -11.32 7.91
C LEU A 208 -1.16 -11.71 8.62
N ALA A 209 -1.09 -12.73 9.45
CA ALA A 209 -2.25 -13.21 10.20
C ALA A 209 -2.77 -12.12 11.15
N GLN A 210 -4.08 -11.95 11.17
CA GLN A 210 -4.76 -10.99 12.03
C GLN A 210 -5.78 -11.74 12.89
N PRO A 211 -5.39 -12.21 14.09
CA PRO A 211 -6.28 -12.93 15.00
C PRO A 211 -7.56 -12.15 15.28
N GLY A 212 -8.70 -12.84 15.29
CA GLY A 212 -10.02 -12.23 15.56
C GLY A 212 -10.64 -11.43 14.41
N ARG A 213 -9.87 -10.94 13.42
CA ARG A 213 -10.40 -10.11 12.32
C ARG A 213 -11.49 -10.81 11.52
N LYS A 214 -11.32 -12.09 11.22
CA LYS A 214 -12.33 -12.84 10.44
C LYS A 214 -13.67 -12.88 11.15
N GLN A 215 -13.69 -13.11 12.45
CA GLN A 215 -14.91 -13.10 13.25
C GLN A 215 -15.55 -11.70 13.26
N ALA A 216 -14.75 -10.66 13.50
CA ALA A 216 -15.25 -9.29 13.53
C ALA A 216 -15.91 -8.87 12.21
N VAL A 217 -15.27 -9.10 11.06
CA VAL A 217 -15.84 -8.72 9.75
C VAL A 217 -17.08 -9.53 9.36
N LEU A 218 -17.23 -10.76 9.85
CA LEU A 218 -18.40 -11.60 9.58
C LEU A 218 -19.61 -11.28 10.45
N THR A 219 -19.42 -10.50 11.53
CA THR A 219 -20.47 -10.20 12.50
C THR A 219 -20.80 -8.71 12.63
N GLN A 220 -19.87 -7.83 12.24
CA GLN A 220 -20.00 -6.39 12.43
C GLN A 220 -19.73 -5.60 11.15
N PHE A 221 -20.31 -4.40 11.03
CA PHE A 221 -19.91 -3.43 10.02
C PHE A 221 -18.52 -2.89 10.35
N THR A 222 -17.59 -2.94 9.39
CA THR A 222 -16.22 -2.51 9.60
C THR A 222 -15.80 -1.47 8.56
N TRP A 223 -15.10 -0.43 9.00
CA TRP A 223 -14.38 0.45 8.09
C TRP A 223 -13.16 -0.30 7.56
N ASN A 224 -13.00 -0.25 6.25
CA ASN A 224 -11.82 -0.81 5.60
C ASN A 224 -11.51 0.01 4.33
N HIS A 225 -10.27 -0.12 3.83
CA HIS A 225 -9.85 0.55 2.61
C HIS A 225 -10.64 0.08 1.39
N VAL A 226 -10.81 0.97 0.42
CA VAL A 226 -11.31 0.64 -0.92
C VAL A 226 -10.16 -0.01 -1.69
N SER A 227 -10.44 -1.18 -2.26
CA SER A 227 -9.40 -1.98 -2.91
C SER A 227 -9.84 -2.50 -4.26
N SER A 228 -8.87 -2.65 -5.15
CA SER A 228 -8.98 -3.42 -6.38
C SER A 228 -8.71 -4.92 -6.18
N ASP A 229 -8.50 -5.40 -4.95
CA ASP A 229 -8.21 -6.79 -4.65
C ASP A 229 -9.47 -7.66 -4.64
N GLY A 230 -9.37 -8.87 -5.18
CA GLY A 230 -10.40 -9.89 -5.07
C GLY A 230 -11.83 -9.37 -5.27
N PHE A 231 -12.72 -9.73 -4.37
CA PHE A 231 -14.13 -9.36 -4.43
C PHE A 231 -14.41 -7.86 -4.21
N TYR A 232 -13.47 -7.13 -3.57
CA TYR A 232 -13.58 -5.68 -3.36
C TYR A 232 -13.71 -4.90 -4.66
N ALA A 233 -13.04 -5.33 -5.73
CA ALA A 233 -13.06 -4.65 -7.03
C ALA A 233 -14.47 -4.48 -7.61
N GLY A 234 -15.41 -5.37 -7.28
CA GLY A 234 -16.81 -5.26 -7.70
C GLY A 234 -17.56 -4.05 -7.11
N MET A 235 -17.02 -3.44 -6.05
CA MET A 235 -17.62 -2.28 -5.39
C MET A 235 -17.14 -0.93 -5.95
N LEU A 236 -16.07 -0.89 -6.74
CA LEU A 236 -15.40 0.35 -7.19
C LEU A 236 -16.36 1.37 -7.81
N LYS A 237 -17.25 0.92 -8.70
CA LYS A 237 -18.23 1.81 -9.35
C LYS A 237 -19.15 2.52 -8.33
N ARG A 238 -19.67 1.77 -7.37
CA ARG A 238 -20.57 2.32 -6.32
C ARG A 238 -19.82 3.29 -5.42
N GLN A 239 -18.61 2.91 -5.01
CA GLN A 239 -17.77 3.69 -4.12
C GLN A 239 -17.33 5.00 -4.77
N ALA A 240 -16.80 4.96 -5.99
CA ALA A 240 -16.41 6.15 -6.75
C ALA A 240 -17.60 7.09 -6.98
N LYS A 241 -18.80 6.56 -7.31
CA LYS A 241 -20.01 7.37 -7.43
C LYS A 241 -20.33 8.10 -6.13
N THR A 242 -20.24 7.43 -4.99
CA THR A 242 -20.51 8.03 -3.68
C THR A 242 -19.49 9.12 -3.33
N TYR A 243 -18.19 8.88 -3.57
CA TYR A 243 -17.13 9.89 -3.39
C TYR A 243 -17.39 11.12 -4.23
N HIS A 244 -17.69 10.95 -5.50
CA HIS A 244 -18.04 12.05 -6.42
C HIS A 244 -19.30 12.82 -5.98
N GLN A 245 -20.35 12.11 -5.52
CA GLN A 245 -21.59 12.76 -5.02
C GLN A 245 -21.36 13.57 -3.75
N LYS A 246 -20.33 13.25 -2.99
CA LYS A 246 -19.91 14.01 -1.80
C LYS A 246 -18.99 15.19 -2.12
N GLY A 247 -18.68 15.43 -3.39
CA GLY A 247 -17.81 16.51 -3.83
C GLY A 247 -16.31 16.26 -3.56
N LEU A 248 -15.91 15.01 -3.37
CA LEU A 248 -14.50 14.68 -3.12
C LEU A 248 -13.73 14.62 -4.43
N GLU A 249 -12.62 15.34 -4.48
CA GLU A 249 -11.77 15.44 -5.68
C GLU A 249 -10.93 14.19 -5.92
N HIS A 250 -10.53 13.50 -4.84
CA HIS A 250 -9.64 12.36 -4.91
C HIS A 250 -10.34 11.06 -4.46
N PHE A 251 -10.09 9.99 -5.21
CA PHE A 251 -10.56 8.65 -4.90
C PHE A 251 -9.38 7.68 -5.05
N VAL A 252 -8.59 7.54 -3.97
CA VAL A 252 -7.41 6.68 -3.96
C VAL A 252 -7.82 5.23 -3.72
N VAL A 253 -7.54 4.36 -4.68
CA VAL A 253 -7.80 2.93 -4.62
C VAL A 253 -6.49 2.19 -4.41
N ILE A 254 -6.43 1.32 -3.40
CA ILE A 254 -5.27 0.46 -3.17
C ILE A 254 -5.44 -0.89 -3.89
N GLY A 255 -4.33 -1.52 -4.24
CA GLY A 255 -4.28 -2.89 -4.74
C GLY A 255 -2.98 -3.56 -4.34
N HIS A 256 -3.04 -4.88 -4.11
CA HIS A 256 -1.87 -5.70 -3.81
C HIS A 256 -1.77 -6.81 -4.87
N PRO A 257 -0.63 -6.99 -5.55
CA PRO A 257 -0.48 -8.06 -6.55
C PRO A 257 -0.89 -9.43 -6.00
N LYS A 258 -0.53 -9.71 -4.74
CA LYS A 258 -0.93 -10.94 -4.06
C LYS A 258 -2.44 -11.09 -3.81
N GLY A 259 -3.19 -10.00 -3.82
CA GLY A 259 -4.65 -10.00 -3.63
C GLY A 259 -5.45 -10.01 -4.93
N LEU A 260 -4.80 -9.90 -6.08
CA LEU A 260 -5.47 -9.87 -7.38
C LEU A 260 -6.03 -11.24 -7.75
N THR A 261 -7.18 -11.21 -8.40
CA THR A 261 -7.88 -12.39 -8.96
C THR A 261 -8.33 -12.09 -10.39
N LEU A 262 -8.69 -13.08 -11.18
CA LEU A 262 -9.24 -12.84 -12.53
C LEU A 262 -10.51 -11.98 -12.47
N TYR A 263 -11.36 -12.20 -11.46
CA TYR A 263 -12.52 -11.35 -11.20
C TYR A 263 -12.12 -9.90 -10.93
N ALA A 264 -11.13 -9.69 -10.05
CA ALA A 264 -10.64 -8.36 -9.69
C ALA A 264 -10.13 -7.58 -10.91
N LEU A 265 -9.27 -8.22 -11.72
CA LEU A 265 -8.73 -7.63 -12.95
C LEU A 265 -9.84 -7.27 -13.93
N SER A 266 -10.83 -8.16 -14.14
CA SER A 266 -11.97 -7.88 -15.00
C SER A 266 -12.82 -6.70 -14.50
N GLN A 267 -13.07 -6.60 -13.18
CA GLN A 267 -13.83 -5.49 -12.61
C GLN A 267 -13.06 -4.16 -12.70
N LEU A 268 -11.75 -4.18 -12.46
CA LEU A 268 -10.89 -3.00 -12.56
C LEU A 268 -10.83 -2.48 -14.02
N ASP A 269 -10.60 -3.36 -15.00
CA ASP A 269 -10.61 -3.00 -16.42
C ASP A 269 -11.97 -2.40 -16.84
N LYS A 270 -13.06 -3.06 -16.45
CA LYS A 270 -14.41 -2.56 -16.70
C LYS A 270 -14.66 -1.19 -16.08
N PHE A 271 -14.22 -1.00 -14.82
CA PHE A 271 -14.34 0.28 -14.13
C PHE A 271 -13.59 1.38 -14.86
N ILE A 272 -12.34 1.17 -15.24
CA ILE A 272 -11.52 2.16 -15.96
C ILE A 272 -12.16 2.49 -17.31
N ARG A 273 -12.49 1.50 -18.14
CA ARG A 273 -13.08 1.70 -19.49
C ARG A 273 -14.39 2.47 -19.44
N GLN A 274 -15.25 2.16 -18.46
CA GLN A 274 -16.56 2.80 -18.34
C GLN A 274 -16.50 4.23 -17.78
N HIS A 275 -15.41 4.60 -17.11
CA HIS A 275 -15.33 5.87 -16.39
C HIS A 275 -14.21 6.80 -16.87
N LYS A 276 -13.38 6.40 -17.86
CA LYS A 276 -12.27 7.22 -18.39
C LYS A 276 -12.68 8.60 -18.94
N ASN A 277 -13.94 8.76 -19.34
CA ASN A 277 -14.47 10.05 -19.80
C ASN A 277 -15.13 10.87 -18.68
N LYS A 278 -15.26 10.29 -17.47
CA LYS A 278 -15.89 10.92 -16.31
C LYS A 278 -14.88 11.27 -15.22
N TYR A 279 -13.89 10.44 -15.02
CA TYR A 279 -12.85 10.60 -14.01
C TYR A 279 -11.47 10.64 -14.68
N THR A 280 -10.60 11.50 -14.15
CA THR A 280 -9.19 11.50 -14.53
C THR A 280 -8.47 10.43 -13.72
N PHE A 281 -7.88 9.46 -14.42
CA PHE A 281 -7.02 8.47 -13.81
C PHE A 281 -5.58 9.00 -13.80
N THR A 282 -5.03 9.22 -12.62
CA THR A 282 -3.75 9.89 -12.45
C THR A 282 -2.77 9.09 -11.58
N SER A 283 -1.53 9.54 -11.48
CA SER A 283 -0.53 9.06 -10.55
C SER A 283 -0.09 10.19 -9.60
N PHE A 284 0.56 9.86 -8.49
CA PHE A 284 1.06 10.88 -7.57
C PHE A 284 2.10 11.79 -8.22
N SER A 285 2.91 11.29 -9.16
CA SER A 285 3.85 12.15 -9.92
C SER A 285 3.13 13.20 -10.76
N GLN A 286 2.00 12.85 -11.35
CA GLN A 286 1.20 13.81 -12.13
C GLN A 286 0.50 14.84 -11.25
N LEU A 287 0.15 14.51 -10.01
CA LEU A 287 -0.46 15.45 -9.07
C LEU A 287 0.50 16.54 -8.58
N LEU A 288 1.81 16.29 -8.60
CA LEU A 288 2.82 17.29 -8.24
C LEU A 288 3.16 18.27 -9.39
N CYS A 289 2.81 17.92 -10.62
CA CYS A 289 3.10 18.73 -11.80
C CYS A 289 1.97 19.72 -12.15
N ASN A 290 0.83 19.58 -11.48
CA ASN A 290 -0.34 20.46 -11.61
C ASN A 290 -0.46 21.41 -10.43
#